data_5f1cd59fe674f0100dfc721558995463
#
_entry.id   5f1cd59fe674f0100dfc721558995463
#
_cell.length_a   1.000
_cell.length_b   1.000
_cell.length_c   1.000
_cell.angle_alpha   90.00
_cell.angle_beta   90.00
_cell.angle_gamma   90.00
#
_symmetry.space_group_name_H-M   'P 1'
#
loop_
_entity.id
_entity.type
_entity.pdbx_description
1 polymer ?
#
loop_
_entity_poly.entity_id
_entity_poly.type
_entity_poly.pdbx_seq_one_letter_code
_entity_poly.pdbx_strand_id
1 'polypeptide(L)'
;MLDATSGEMYEAVNRFPALRESNQHLRAVARRRGNVSELVAAVEADPALTVAVLRLANREPAAGSIMSVREAVRTLAPGSLTTLADACPTFDFFGAANRWVPGAERFRVHALSVQRLAARVAESAGRRDTDAIVTAATLHDLGKLALAAKFPSYREQIAPQATPEQRVQSEREFFGVDHGRLGGVLARSWNLPSELCLAIERHHDDQPDGIAAVVAVADMLAHFAAGNPIELARLAEVGDRACLDRDALGAILYELPYPMSLRHDPAEHCPLSERELEIVRALREGKVGKQIALELGLSESTIRSHLHRIYARLGVADRAQAVLTASEHGWL
;
A
#
# COMPACT_ATOMS: atom_id res chain seq x y z
N MET A 1 12.61 26.20 10.39
CA MET A 1 11.86 26.34 9.13
C MET A 1 10.84 25.20 8.91
N LEU A 2 10.54 24.40 9.95
CA LEU A 2 9.61 23.24 9.91
C LEU A 2 8.19 23.56 10.41
N ASP A 3 7.95 24.71 11.08
CA ASP A 3 6.74 24.90 11.88
C ASP A 3 5.43 25.23 11.11
N ALA A 4 5.45 26.04 10.07
CA ALA A 4 4.24 26.32 9.29
C ALA A 4 4.02 25.27 8.16
N THR A 5 5.11 24.76 7.62
CA THR A 5 5.15 23.77 6.53
C THR A 5 4.69 22.38 6.97
N SER A 6 4.94 22.04 8.24
CA SER A 6 4.52 20.78 8.85
C SER A 6 3.00 20.66 8.95
N GLY A 7 2.28 21.73 9.30
CA GLY A 7 0.84 21.70 9.50
C GLY A 7 0.05 21.31 8.23
N GLU A 8 0.42 21.84 7.07
CA GLU A 8 -0.25 21.53 5.81
C GLU A 8 -0.02 20.07 5.36
N MET A 9 1.21 19.56 5.54
CA MET A 9 1.53 18.16 5.25
C MET A 9 0.78 17.21 6.19
N TYR A 10 0.69 17.55 7.47
CA TYR A 10 -0.12 16.81 8.45
C TYR A 10 -1.59 16.76 8.06
N GLU A 11 -2.18 17.92 7.69
CA GLU A 11 -3.58 17.96 7.28
C GLU A 11 -3.84 17.15 6.02
N ALA A 12 -2.94 17.20 5.06
CA ALA A 12 -3.08 16.44 3.81
C ALA A 12 -3.15 14.93 4.08
N VAL A 13 -2.24 14.39 4.92
CA VAL A 13 -2.23 12.95 5.22
C VAL A 13 -3.35 12.58 6.20
N ASN A 14 -3.70 13.45 7.14
CA ASN A 14 -4.83 13.24 8.05
C ASN A 14 -6.18 13.16 7.33
N ARG A 15 -6.30 13.78 6.18
CA ARG A 15 -7.47 13.75 5.31
C ARG A 15 -7.33 12.77 4.15
N PHE A 16 -6.30 11.91 4.17
CA PHE A 16 -6.15 10.89 3.13
C PHE A 16 -7.37 9.99 3.12
N PRO A 17 -8.19 10.06 2.07
CA PRO A 17 -9.46 9.36 2.05
C PRO A 17 -9.27 7.88 1.74
N ALA A 18 -10.05 7.06 2.40
CA ALA A 18 -10.19 5.66 2.02
C ALA A 18 -10.94 5.52 0.69
N LEU A 19 -10.66 4.46 -0.05
CA LEU A 19 -11.49 4.10 -1.18
C LEU A 19 -12.91 3.79 -0.67
N ARG A 20 -13.93 4.29 -1.36
CA ARG A 20 -15.34 4.10 -0.95
C ARG A 20 -15.69 2.64 -0.76
N GLU A 21 -15.23 1.79 -1.68
CA GLU A 21 -15.48 0.35 -1.66
C GLU A 21 -14.83 -0.31 -0.44
N SER A 22 -13.57 0.02 -0.12
CA SER A 22 -12.89 -0.49 1.07
C SER A 22 -13.59 -0.08 2.36
N ASN A 23 -14.02 1.19 2.43
CA ASN A 23 -14.77 1.70 3.57
C ASN A 23 -16.14 1.01 3.71
N GLN A 24 -16.88 0.82 2.61
CA GLN A 24 -18.16 0.10 2.61
C GLN A 24 -17.99 -1.36 3.04
N HIS A 25 -16.91 -2.02 2.60
CA HIS A 25 -16.58 -3.39 3.02
C HIS A 25 -16.32 -3.46 4.52
N LEU A 26 -15.47 -2.58 5.07
CA LEU A 26 -15.22 -2.50 6.51
C LEU A 26 -16.53 -2.30 7.29
N ARG A 27 -17.39 -1.38 6.84
CA ARG A 27 -18.71 -1.14 7.47
C ARG A 27 -19.59 -2.38 7.47
N ALA A 28 -19.64 -3.10 6.35
CA ALA A 28 -20.44 -4.32 6.24
C ALA A 28 -19.93 -5.41 7.19
N VAL A 29 -18.61 -5.62 7.24
CA VAL A 29 -17.99 -6.60 8.15
C VAL A 29 -18.21 -6.20 9.61
N ALA A 30 -18.01 -4.95 9.98
CA ALA A 30 -18.19 -4.46 11.34
C ALA A 30 -19.65 -4.57 11.82
N ARG A 31 -20.63 -4.20 10.97
CA ARG A 31 -22.07 -4.27 11.30
C ARG A 31 -22.56 -5.69 11.49
N ARG A 32 -22.07 -6.66 10.70
CA ARG A 32 -22.43 -8.08 10.87
C ARG A 32 -21.66 -8.77 11.99
N ARG A 33 -20.81 -8.03 12.73
CA ARG A 33 -19.93 -8.55 13.78
C ARG A 33 -18.99 -9.65 13.27
N GLY A 34 -18.34 -9.37 12.13
CA GLY A 34 -17.35 -10.28 11.56
C GLY A 34 -16.25 -10.63 12.56
N ASN A 35 -15.59 -11.75 12.36
CA ASN A 35 -14.49 -12.17 13.21
C ASN A 35 -13.26 -11.26 13.06
N VAL A 36 -12.28 -11.41 13.97
CA VAL A 36 -11.06 -10.58 13.98
C VAL A 36 -10.33 -10.63 12.66
N SER A 37 -10.20 -11.79 12.03
CA SER A 37 -9.46 -11.93 10.76
C SER A 37 -10.16 -11.21 9.62
N GLU A 38 -11.50 -11.26 9.55
CA GLU A 38 -12.27 -10.52 8.55
C GLU A 38 -12.16 -9.00 8.74
N LEU A 39 -12.18 -8.53 9.98
CA LEU A 39 -12.01 -7.11 10.31
C LEU A 39 -10.59 -6.62 9.97
N VAL A 40 -9.58 -7.42 10.30
CA VAL A 40 -8.17 -7.13 9.96
C VAL A 40 -8.02 -7.02 8.44
N ALA A 41 -8.49 -8.01 7.69
CA ALA A 41 -8.42 -7.99 6.23
C ALA A 41 -9.14 -6.78 5.63
N ALA A 42 -10.30 -6.40 6.17
CA ALA A 42 -11.05 -5.23 5.70
C ALA A 42 -10.32 -3.90 5.97
N VAL A 43 -9.59 -3.79 7.09
CA VAL A 43 -8.80 -2.60 7.42
C VAL A 43 -7.53 -2.55 6.58
N GLU A 44 -6.80 -3.66 6.48
CA GLU A 44 -5.53 -3.77 5.76
C GLU A 44 -5.69 -3.67 4.23
N ALA A 45 -6.90 -3.78 3.71
CA ALA A 45 -7.21 -3.53 2.31
C ALA A 45 -7.01 -2.07 1.88
N ASP A 46 -6.86 -1.13 2.83
CA ASP A 46 -6.68 0.30 2.51
C ASP A 46 -5.75 0.99 3.52
N PRO A 47 -4.62 1.59 3.07
CA PRO A 47 -3.69 2.28 3.96
C PRO A 47 -4.34 3.42 4.78
N ALA A 48 -5.37 4.10 4.25
CA ALA A 48 -6.07 5.14 4.98
C ALA A 48 -6.87 4.57 6.16
N LEU A 49 -7.52 3.43 5.97
CA LEU A 49 -8.20 2.71 7.05
C LEU A 49 -7.20 2.19 8.09
N THR A 50 -6.07 1.67 7.64
CA THR A 50 -4.97 1.22 8.51
C THR A 50 -4.48 2.36 9.41
N VAL A 51 -4.17 3.54 8.84
CA VAL A 51 -3.79 4.73 9.62
C VAL A 51 -4.89 5.11 10.61
N ALA A 52 -6.14 5.17 10.16
CA ALA A 52 -7.25 5.63 10.99
C ALA A 52 -7.48 4.68 12.20
N VAL A 53 -7.39 3.38 11.99
CA VAL A 53 -7.55 2.37 13.05
C VAL A 53 -6.40 2.42 14.04
N LEU A 54 -5.15 2.51 13.59
CA LEU A 54 -3.98 2.58 14.45
C LEU A 54 -3.96 3.87 15.29
N ARG A 55 -4.32 5.01 14.67
CA ARG A 55 -4.45 6.29 15.38
C ARG A 55 -5.52 6.23 16.48
N LEU A 56 -6.66 5.61 16.19
CA LEU A 56 -7.72 5.44 17.18
C LEU A 56 -7.25 4.56 18.34
N ALA A 57 -6.57 3.46 18.05
CA ALA A 57 -6.08 2.50 19.03
C ALA A 57 -4.94 3.06 19.91
N ASN A 58 -4.09 3.93 19.36
CA ASN A 58 -2.97 4.57 20.08
C ASN A 58 -3.30 5.98 20.59
N ARG A 59 -4.57 6.37 20.64
CA ARG A 59 -4.99 7.72 21.06
C ARG A 59 -4.65 8.03 22.51
N GLU A 60 -4.72 7.04 23.37
CA GLU A 60 -4.43 7.14 24.79
C GLU A 60 -2.97 6.73 25.05
N PRO A 61 -2.13 7.58 25.66
CA PRO A 61 -0.73 7.25 25.95
C PRO A 61 -0.56 6.00 26.84
N ALA A 62 -1.56 5.68 27.65
CA ALA A 62 -1.59 4.49 28.51
C ALA A 62 -1.98 3.22 27.77
N ALA A 63 -2.49 3.28 26.54
CA ALA A 63 -2.86 2.12 25.74
C ALA A 63 -1.63 1.32 25.27
N GLY A 64 -0.44 1.88 25.52
CA GLY A 64 0.82 1.21 25.27
C GLY A 64 1.19 1.03 23.83
N SER A 65 1.76 0.54 23.16
CA SER A 65 2.39 0.34 21.89
C SER A 65 1.65 -0.66 20.99
N ILE A 66 0.48 -0.28 20.51
CA ILE A 66 -0.24 -1.14 19.54
C ILE A 66 0.46 -1.03 18.18
N MET A 67 1.12 -2.10 17.78
CA MET A 67 1.98 -2.13 16.60
C MET A 67 1.31 -2.70 15.34
N SER A 68 0.15 -3.34 15.48
CA SER A 68 -0.49 -4.01 14.35
C SER A 68 -1.99 -3.73 14.27
N VAL A 69 -2.53 -3.82 13.05
CA VAL A 69 -3.97 -3.76 12.82
C VAL A 69 -4.70 -4.85 13.59
N ARG A 70 -4.14 -6.05 13.66
CA ARG A 70 -4.73 -7.17 14.42
C ARG A 70 -4.87 -6.86 15.91
N GLU A 71 -3.84 -6.27 16.51
CA GLU A 71 -3.85 -5.85 17.90
C GLU A 71 -4.84 -4.71 18.12
N ALA A 72 -4.86 -3.71 17.23
CA ALA A 72 -5.81 -2.61 17.27
C ALA A 72 -7.27 -3.09 17.22
N VAL A 73 -7.58 -3.99 16.27
CA VAL A 73 -8.94 -4.57 16.14
C VAL A 73 -9.38 -5.34 17.40
N ARG A 74 -8.45 -6.03 18.08
CA ARG A 74 -8.74 -6.74 19.34
C ARG A 74 -8.96 -5.80 20.52
N THR A 75 -8.29 -4.65 20.53
CA THR A 75 -8.33 -3.70 21.66
C THR A 75 -9.50 -2.74 21.55
N LEU A 76 -9.90 -2.39 20.33
CA LEU A 76 -11.00 -1.45 20.13
C LEU A 76 -12.36 -2.06 20.46
N ALA A 77 -13.25 -1.25 21.05
CA ALA A 77 -14.63 -1.66 21.31
C ALA A 77 -15.36 -2.00 20.00
N PRO A 78 -16.27 -2.98 20.00
CA PRO A 78 -16.93 -3.49 18.79
C PRO A 78 -17.61 -2.43 17.90
N GLY A 79 -18.08 -1.32 18.48
CA GLY A 79 -18.71 -0.21 17.74
C GLY A 79 -17.73 0.80 17.17
N SER A 80 -16.48 0.82 17.65
CA SER A 80 -15.49 1.83 17.28
C SER A 80 -15.13 1.79 15.79
N LEU A 81 -15.01 0.60 15.21
CA LEU A 81 -14.69 0.46 13.77
C LEU A 81 -15.85 0.94 12.88
N THR A 82 -17.10 0.74 13.29
CA THR A 82 -18.25 1.28 12.55
C THR A 82 -18.26 2.81 12.61
N THR A 83 -18.08 3.38 13.81
CA THR A 83 -18.00 4.85 13.98
C THR A 83 -16.83 5.45 13.21
N LEU A 84 -15.67 4.79 13.22
CA LEU A 84 -14.50 5.21 12.47
C LEU A 84 -14.78 5.19 10.96
N ALA A 85 -15.35 4.12 10.46
CA ALA A 85 -15.70 4.00 9.04
C ALA A 85 -16.75 5.03 8.62
N ASP A 86 -17.72 5.38 9.50
CA ASP A 86 -18.70 6.43 9.24
C ASP A 86 -18.07 7.84 9.19
N ALA A 87 -17.00 8.08 9.95
CA ALA A 87 -16.28 9.35 10.03
C ALA A 87 -15.11 9.46 9.02
N CYS A 88 -14.63 8.34 8.47
CA CYS A 88 -13.49 8.32 7.57
C CYS A 88 -13.85 9.00 6.23
N PRO A 89 -13.06 9.99 5.78
CA PRO A 89 -13.24 10.56 4.45
C PRO A 89 -13.12 9.47 3.39
N THR A 90 -13.99 9.51 2.39
CA THR A 90 -13.92 8.57 1.27
C THR A 90 -13.84 9.30 -0.06
N PHE A 91 -13.19 8.69 -1.03
CA PHE A 91 -13.27 9.15 -2.41
C PHE A 91 -13.95 8.10 -3.28
N ASP A 92 -14.65 8.57 -4.29
CA ASP A 92 -15.25 7.74 -5.32
C ASP A 92 -14.30 7.67 -6.52
N PHE A 93 -13.96 6.46 -6.92
CA PHE A 93 -13.16 6.23 -8.12
C PHE A 93 -13.74 6.91 -9.38
N PHE A 94 -15.05 7.03 -9.46
CA PHE A 94 -15.76 7.65 -10.57
C PHE A 94 -16.10 9.14 -10.33
N GLY A 95 -15.79 9.66 -9.15
CA GLY A 95 -16.15 11.03 -8.76
C GLY A 95 -15.38 12.10 -9.54
N ALA A 96 -16.11 13.06 -10.13
CA ALA A 96 -15.53 14.18 -10.88
C ALA A 96 -14.65 15.12 -10.03
N ALA A 97 -14.82 15.10 -8.70
CA ALA A 97 -14.13 15.98 -7.76
C ALA A 97 -12.82 15.39 -7.20
N ASN A 98 -12.24 14.39 -7.87
CA ASN A 98 -11.04 13.72 -7.39
C ASN A 98 -9.81 14.63 -7.49
N ARG A 99 -9.75 15.65 -6.61
CA ARG A 99 -8.60 16.56 -6.43
C ARG A 99 -7.45 15.91 -5.64
N TRP A 100 -7.64 14.65 -5.24
CA TRP A 100 -6.61 13.91 -4.53
C TRP A 100 -5.47 13.56 -5.48
N VAL A 101 -4.30 13.65 -4.91
CA VAL A 101 -3.00 13.51 -5.54
C VAL A 101 -3.05 12.53 -6.71
N PRO A 102 -2.77 12.99 -7.92
CA PRO A 102 -2.60 12.10 -9.04
C PRO A 102 -1.59 11.01 -8.65
N GLY A 103 -1.98 9.73 -8.60
CA GLY A 103 -1.14 8.61 -8.18
C GLY A 103 -1.49 7.96 -6.86
N ALA A 104 -2.51 8.44 -6.13
CA ALA A 104 -3.00 7.80 -4.91
C ALA A 104 -3.32 6.30 -5.13
N GLU A 105 -3.78 5.94 -6.31
CA GLU A 105 -4.03 4.55 -6.68
C GLU A 105 -2.76 3.73 -6.86
N ARG A 106 -1.75 4.29 -7.53
CA ARG A 106 -0.43 3.62 -7.62
C ARG A 106 0.17 3.42 -6.24
N PHE A 107 0.01 4.41 -5.36
CA PHE A 107 0.41 4.30 -3.97
C PHE A 107 -0.30 3.12 -3.27
N ARG A 108 -1.63 2.98 -3.42
CA ARG A 108 -2.38 1.87 -2.82
C ARG A 108 -1.94 0.51 -3.37
N VAL A 109 -1.85 0.38 -4.69
CA VAL A 109 -1.38 -0.85 -5.32
C VAL A 109 0.02 -1.22 -4.81
N HIS A 110 0.93 -0.24 -4.75
CA HIS A 110 2.28 -0.45 -4.24
C HIS A 110 2.26 -0.85 -2.76
N ALA A 111 1.55 -0.13 -1.90
CA ALA A 111 1.45 -0.43 -0.48
C ALA A 111 0.91 -1.85 -0.22
N LEU A 112 -0.11 -2.29 -0.94
CA LEU A 112 -0.65 -3.66 -0.84
C LEU A 112 0.32 -4.72 -1.40
N SER A 113 1.07 -4.39 -2.45
CA SER A 113 2.12 -5.27 -2.98
C SER A 113 3.23 -5.47 -1.95
N VAL A 114 3.74 -4.38 -1.37
CA VAL A 114 4.76 -4.43 -0.33
C VAL A 114 4.27 -5.16 0.92
N GLN A 115 3.02 -4.92 1.32
CA GLN A 115 2.37 -5.62 2.44
C GLN A 115 2.40 -7.16 2.25
N ARG A 116 1.97 -7.65 1.08
CA ARG A 116 1.96 -9.09 0.79
C ARG A 116 3.36 -9.69 0.75
N LEU A 117 4.29 -8.98 0.11
CA LEU A 117 5.69 -9.41 0.05
C LEU A 117 6.36 -9.38 1.42
N ALA A 118 6.06 -8.39 2.26
CA ALA A 118 6.57 -8.31 3.62
C ALA A 118 6.08 -9.47 4.48
N ALA A 119 4.82 -9.88 4.37
CA ALA A 119 4.30 -11.07 5.05
C ALA A 119 5.07 -12.33 4.63
N ARG A 120 5.34 -12.48 3.33
CA ARG A 120 6.08 -13.62 2.78
C ARG A 120 7.55 -13.62 3.18
N VAL A 121 8.23 -12.47 3.11
CA VAL A 121 9.61 -12.31 3.59
C VAL A 121 9.70 -12.63 5.07
N ALA A 122 8.75 -12.13 5.88
CA ALA A 122 8.68 -12.41 7.31
C ALA A 122 8.52 -13.92 7.62
N GLU A 123 7.65 -14.60 6.88
CA GLU A 123 7.46 -16.04 7.00
C GLU A 123 8.73 -16.80 6.64
N SER A 124 9.35 -16.49 5.49
CA SER A 124 10.59 -17.12 5.03
C SER A 124 11.78 -16.87 5.97
N ALA A 125 11.83 -15.70 6.62
CA ALA A 125 12.84 -15.34 7.63
C ALA A 125 12.50 -15.86 9.05
N GLY A 126 11.40 -16.63 9.23
CA GLY A 126 10.99 -17.17 10.52
C GLY A 126 10.61 -16.11 11.57
N ARG A 127 10.14 -14.94 11.14
CA ARG A 127 9.74 -13.84 12.02
C ARG A 127 8.44 -14.15 12.76
N ARG A 128 8.36 -13.68 14.01
CA ARG A 128 7.16 -13.83 14.86
C ARG A 128 6.31 -12.56 14.93
N ASP A 129 6.86 -11.44 14.55
CA ASP A 129 6.25 -10.11 14.54
C ASP A 129 5.61 -9.74 13.18
N THR A 130 5.15 -10.73 12.44
CA THR A 130 4.60 -10.58 11.08
C THR A 130 3.49 -9.54 11.00
N ASP A 131 2.57 -9.49 11.98
CA ASP A 131 1.47 -8.51 11.98
C ASP A 131 2.00 -7.05 12.07
N ALA A 132 3.07 -6.80 12.84
CA ALA A 132 3.73 -5.50 12.93
C ALA A 132 4.49 -5.16 11.63
N ILE A 133 5.17 -6.14 11.04
CA ILE A 133 5.87 -6.02 9.75
C ILE A 133 4.88 -5.65 8.64
N VAL A 134 3.75 -6.35 8.54
CA VAL A 134 2.67 -6.09 7.57
C VAL A 134 2.13 -4.67 7.73
N THR A 135 1.93 -4.24 8.97
CA THR A 135 1.49 -2.88 9.28
C THR A 135 2.52 -1.83 8.83
N ALA A 136 3.81 -2.03 9.17
CA ALA A 136 4.88 -1.13 8.74
C ALA A 136 4.97 -1.06 7.21
N ALA A 137 4.90 -2.20 6.54
CA ALA A 137 4.91 -2.31 5.09
C ALA A 137 3.73 -1.57 4.43
N THR A 138 2.53 -1.62 5.02
CA THR A 138 1.38 -0.86 4.52
C THR A 138 1.60 0.65 4.61
N LEU A 139 2.36 1.11 5.59
CA LEU A 139 2.53 2.53 5.92
C LEU A 139 3.87 3.14 5.47
N HIS A 140 4.83 2.33 4.98
CA HIS A 140 6.22 2.76 4.72
C HIS A 140 6.33 4.02 3.85
N ASP A 141 5.45 4.16 2.89
CA ASP A 141 5.45 5.20 1.85
C ASP A 141 4.53 6.40 2.15
N LEU A 142 3.92 6.49 3.32
CA LEU A 142 2.99 7.59 3.67
C LEU A 142 3.59 8.99 3.46
N GLY A 143 4.90 9.14 3.62
CA GLY A 143 5.60 10.39 3.35
C GLY A 143 5.50 10.85 1.90
N LYS A 144 5.39 9.94 0.92
CA LYS A 144 5.18 10.28 -0.50
C LYS A 144 3.87 11.04 -0.71
N LEU A 145 2.82 10.68 0.03
CA LEU A 145 1.54 11.40 -0.04
C LEU A 145 1.67 12.83 0.50
N ALA A 146 2.43 13.01 1.60
CA ALA A 146 2.68 14.32 2.15
C ALA A 146 3.53 15.20 1.22
N LEU A 147 4.59 14.64 0.63
CA LEU A 147 5.42 15.34 -0.36
C LEU A 147 4.60 15.74 -1.59
N ALA A 148 3.81 14.81 -2.15
CA ALA A 148 2.99 15.07 -3.31
C ALA A 148 1.86 16.08 -3.06
N ALA A 149 1.32 16.13 -1.83
CA ALA A 149 0.33 17.12 -1.44
C ALA A 149 0.93 18.53 -1.29
N LYS A 150 2.17 18.62 -0.80
CA LYS A 150 2.88 19.89 -0.59
C LYS A 150 3.53 20.43 -1.85
N PHE A 151 4.08 19.54 -2.67
CA PHE A 151 4.85 19.89 -3.87
C PHE A 151 4.14 19.37 -5.13
N PRO A 152 3.36 20.21 -5.84
CA PRO A 152 2.67 19.80 -7.08
C PRO A 152 3.60 19.21 -8.14
N SER A 153 4.87 19.66 -8.16
CA SER A 153 5.92 19.17 -9.09
C SER A 153 6.56 17.83 -8.67
N TYR A 154 6.17 17.25 -7.52
CA TYR A 154 6.79 16.02 -7.00
C TYR A 154 6.92 14.91 -8.05
N ARG A 155 5.86 14.69 -8.82
CA ARG A 155 5.83 13.63 -9.84
C ARG A 155 6.68 13.91 -11.07
N GLU A 156 6.88 15.18 -11.39
CA GLU A 156 7.69 15.62 -12.54
C GLU A 156 9.19 15.55 -12.20
N GLN A 157 9.52 15.79 -10.93
CA GLN A 157 10.91 15.84 -10.46
C GLN A 157 11.45 14.46 -10.06
N ILE A 158 10.58 13.53 -9.65
CA ILE A 158 11.00 12.16 -9.28
C ILE A 158 10.85 11.23 -10.49
N ALA A 159 12.00 10.84 -11.06
CA ALA A 159 12.03 10.00 -12.25
C ALA A 159 11.39 8.63 -12.04
N PRO A 160 10.41 8.23 -12.88
CA PRO A 160 9.73 6.93 -12.72
C PRO A 160 10.66 5.72 -12.88
N GLN A 161 11.72 5.84 -13.68
CA GLN A 161 12.70 4.79 -13.96
C GLN A 161 13.88 4.76 -12.98
N ALA A 162 13.91 5.62 -11.98
CA ALA A 162 14.95 5.62 -10.95
C ALA A 162 14.77 4.44 -9.99
N THR A 163 15.90 3.93 -9.44
CA THR A 163 15.84 2.96 -8.33
C THR A 163 15.22 3.62 -7.08
N PRO A 164 14.75 2.83 -6.09
CA PRO A 164 14.26 3.39 -4.83
C PRO A 164 15.24 4.36 -4.19
N GLU A 165 16.53 4.02 -4.16
CA GLU A 165 17.61 4.82 -3.57
C GLU A 165 17.81 6.15 -4.33
N GLN A 166 17.79 6.11 -5.65
CA GLN A 166 17.89 7.31 -6.49
C GLN A 166 16.70 8.26 -6.30
N ARG A 167 15.50 7.69 -6.09
CA ARG A 167 14.29 8.49 -5.77
C ARG A 167 14.44 9.19 -4.43
N VAL A 168 14.88 8.47 -3.40
CA VAL A 168 15.15 9.05 -2.08
C VAL A 168 16.19 10.17 -2.15
N GLN A 169 17.27 9.98 -2.91
CA GLN A 169 18.26 11.02 -3.12
C GLN A 169 17.66 12.25 -3.81
N SER A 170 16.87 12.05 -4.87
CA SER A 170 16.18 13.15 -5.56
C SER A 170 15.21 13.88 -4.64
N GLU A 171 14.46 13.17 -3.77
CA GLU A 171 13.59 13.81 -2.77
C GLU A 171 14.39 14.71 -1.83
N ARG A 172 15.53 14.26 -1.33
CA ARG A 172 16.42 15.06 -0.46
C ARG A 172 16.95 16.30 -1.18
N GLU A 173 17.32 16.14 -2.45
CA GLU A 173 17.86 17.25 -3.28
C GLU A 173 16.79 18.31 -3.61
N PHE A 174 15.60 17.88 -4.04
CA PHE A 174 14.55 18.80 -4.48
C PHE A 174 13.69 19.35 -3.33
N PHE A 175 13.45 18.55 -2.29
CA PHE A 175 12.49 18.90 -1.22
C PHE A 175 13.13 19.04 0.16
N GLY A 176 14.44 18.74 0.30
CA GLY A 176 15.18 18.82 1.55
C GLY A 176 14.87 17.70 2.55
N VAL A 177 13.98 16.77 2.22
CA VAL A 177 13.59 15.63 3.05
C VAL A 177 13.09 14.49 2.16
N ASP A 178 13.38 13.26 2.54
CA ASP A 178 12.83 12.09 1.88
C ASP A 178 11.52 11.61 2.54
N HIS A 179 10.78 10.76 1.81
CA HIS A 179 9.49 10.25 2.25
C HIS A 179 9.59 9.32 3.48
N GLY A 180 10.66 8.57 3.65
CA GLY A 180 10.85 7.69 4.81
C GLY A 180 10.94 8.52 6.09
N ARG A 181 11.81 9.54 6.13
CA ARG A 181 11.95 10.47 7.26
C ARG A 181 10.65 11.21 7.55
N LEU A 182 9.99 11.72 6.51
CA LEU A 182 8.71 12.41 6.66
C LEU A 182 7.62 11.47 7.18
N GLY A 183 7.57 10.24 6.67
CA GLY A 183 6.66 9.18 7.13
C GLY A 183 6.85 8.85 8.61
N GLY A 184 8.10 8.73 9.08
CA GLY A 184 8.41 8.53 10.50
C GLY A 184 7.97 9.70 11.39
N VAL A 185 8.11 10.95 10.93
CA VAL A 185 7.60 12.14 11.64
C VAL A 185 6.07 12.10 11.75
N LEU A 186 5.37 11.79 10.65
CA LEU A 186 3.92 11.63 10.63
C LEU A 186 3.45 10.54 11.60
N ALA A 187 4.09 9.36 11.55
CA ALA A 187 3.76 8.23 12.42
C ALA A 187 3.91 8.59 13.92
N ARG A 188 4.98 9.30 14.28
CA ARG A 188 5.18 9.82 15.66
C ARG A 188 4.08 10.79 16.07
N SER A 189 3.64 11.66 15.18
CA SER A 189 2.55 12.60 15.49
C SER A 189 1.20 11.93 15.75
N TRP A 190 1.05 10.71 15.28
CA TRP A 190 -0.13 9.87 15.53
C TRP A 190 0.01 8.97 16.77
N ASN A 191 1.05 9.19 17.59
CA ASN A 191 1.40 8.36 18.75
C ASN A 191 1.61 6.87 18.40
N LEU A 192 2.07 6.58 17.19
CA LEU A 192 2.43 5.21 16.85
C LEU A 192 3.69 4.79 17.60
N PRO A 193 3.84 3.50 17.91
CA PRO A 193 5.01 2.98 18.62
C PRO A 193 6.32 3.33 17.94
N SER A 194 7.35 3.61 18.74
CA SER A 194 8.66 4.05 18.23
C SER A 194 9.28 3.06 17.24
N GLU A 195 9.11 1.76 17.46
CA GLU A 195 9.62 0.72 16.58
C GLU A 195 8.95 0.77 15.20
N LEU A 196 7.64 0.98 15.15
CA LEU A 196 6.89 1.16 13.90
C LEU A 196 7.30 2.45 13.18
N CYS A 197 7.48 3.55 13.95
CA CYS A 197 7.96 4.82 13.39
C CYS A 197 9.36 4.69 12.79
N LEU A 198 10.26 3.98 13.47
CA LEU A 198 11.62 3.72 12.99
C LEU A 198 11.63 2.81 11.77
N ALA A 199 10.75 1.80 11.72
CA ALA A 199 10.62 0.94 10.55
C ALA A 199 10.21 1.76 9.30
N ILE A 200 9.25 2.67 9.44
CA ILE A 200 8.82 3.58 8.36
C ILE A 200 9.95 4.55 7.99
N GLU A 201 10.64 5.11 8.98
CA GLU A 201 11.68 6.12 8.76
C GLU A 201 12.91 5.57 8.05
N ARG A 202 13.30 4.32 8.35
CA ARG A 202 14.62 3.76 8.02
C ARG A 202 14.62 2.69 6.94
N HIS A 203 13.50 2.42 6.29
CA HIS A 203 13.44 1.37 5.28
C HIS A 203 14.34 1.64 4.05
N HIS A 204 14.80 2.88 3.86
CA HIS A 204 15.79 3.27 2.85
C HIS A 204 17.15 3.65 3.44
N ASP A 205 17.43 3.37 4.71
CA ASP A 205 18.76 3.58 5.27
C ASP A 205 19.79 2.62 4.61
N ASP A 206 21.06 3.00 4.62
CA ASP A 206 22.14 2.14 4.08
C ASP A 206 22.19 0.79 4.78
N GLN A 207 21.87 0.77 6.05
CA GLN A 207 21.88 -0.44 6.89
C GLN A 207 20.59 -0.58 7.69
N PRO A 208 19.45 -0.87 7.03
CA PRO A 208 18.20 -1.08 7.75
C PRO A 208 18.30 -2.35 8.60
N ASP A 209 17.63 -2.36 9.75
CA ASP A 209 17.58 -3.47 10.67
C ASP A 209 16.15 -3.81 11.11
N GLY A 210 15.97 -4.95 11.77
CA GLY A 210 14.69 -5.35 12.35
C GLY A 210 13.54 -5.33 11.33
N ILE A 211 12.45 -4.63 11.66
CA ILE A 211 11.28 -4.49 10.79
C ILE A 211 11.64 -3.69 9.52
N ALA A 212 12.47 -2.65 9.65
CA ALA A 212 12.88 -1.82 8.51
C ALA A 212 13.58 -2.63 7.42
N ALA A 213 14.42 -3.61 7.79
CA ALA A 213 15.08 -4.48 6.81
C ALA A 213 14.08 -5.34 6.02
N VAL A 214 13.09 -5.91 6.69
CA VAL A 214 12.03 -6.71 6.03
C VAL A 214 11.21 -5.84 5.10
N VAL A 215 10.84 -4.62 5.53
CA VAL A 215 10.10 -3.66 4.70
C VAL A 215 10.92 -3.25 3.48
N ALA A 216 12.23 -2.99 3.64
CA ALA A 216 13.14 -2.62 2.54
C ALA A 216 13.24 -3.74 1.49
N VAL A 217 13.41 -5.01 1.92
CA VAL A 217 13.38 -6.15 1.00
C VAL A 217 12.05 -6.23 0.25
N ALA A 218 10.93 -6.10 0.96
CA ALA A 218 9.60 -6.20 0.37
C ALA A 218 9.32 -5.05 -0.62
N ASP A 219 9.78 -3.83 -0.33
CA ASP A 219 9.67 -2.68 -1.23
C ASP A 219 10.49 -2.90 -2.52
N MET A 220 11.73 -3.33 -2.40
CA MET A 220 12.57 -3.65 -3.56
C MET A 220 11.96 -4.76 -4.42
N LEU A 221 11.42 -5.82 -3.79
CA LEU A 221 10.74 -6.91 -4.51
C LEU A 221 9.46 -6.41 -5.21
N ALA A 222 8.68 -5.52 -4.58
CA ALA A 222 7.50 -4.91 -5.19
C ALA A 222 7.88 -4.03 -6.40
N HIS A 223 8.97 -3.28 -6.29
CA HIS A 223 9.50 -2.52 -7.41
C HIS A 223 9.96 -3.43 -8.55
N PHE A 224 10.68 -4.51 -8.24
CA PHE A 224 11.11 -5.50 -9.23
C PHE A 224 9.91 -6.15 -9.94
N ALA A 225 8.91 -6.60 -9.19
CA ALA A 225 7.68 -7.18 -9.75
C ALA A 225 6.89 -6.20 -10.64
N ALA A 226 6.97 -4.91 -10.35
CA ALA A 226 6.37 -3.85 -11.17
C ALA A 226 7.20 -3.47 -12.41
N GLY A 227 8.36 -4.11 -12.64
CA GLY A 227 9.28 -3.81 -13.74
C GLY A 227 10.13 -2.56 -13.55
N ASN A 228 10.21 -2.03 -12.33
CA ASN A 228 11.10 -0.94 -12.01
C ASN A 228 12.53 -1.47 -11.73
N PRO A 229 13.57 -0.70 -12.06
CA PRO A 229 14.95 -1.08 -11.78
C PRO A 229 15.20 -1.13 -10.27
N ILE A 230 15.95 -2.15 -9.83
CA ILE A 230 16.51 -2.29 -8.48
C ILE A 230 17.97 -2.72 -8.56
N GLU A 231 18.71 -2.48 -7.50
CA GLU A 231 20.08 -2.99 -7.37
C GLU A 231 20.07 -4.36 -6.72
N LEU A 232 20.31 -5.44 -7.51
CA LEU A 232 20.28 -6.81 -7.00
C LEU A 232 21.32 -7.07 -5.91
N ALA A 233 22.48 -6.41 -5.97
CA ALA A 233 23.51 -6.51 -4.92
C ALA A 233 22.96 -5.94 -3.60
N ARG A 234 22.25 -4.82 -3.67
CA ARG A 234 21.60 -4.19 -2.53
C ARG A 234 20.50 -5.07 -1.96
N LEU A 235 19.67 -5.66 -2.83
CA LEU A 235 18.62 -6.59 -2.41
C LEU A 235 19.20 -7.79 -1.61
N ALA A 236 20.33 -8.36 -2.06
CA ALA A 236 20.99 -9.45 -1.35
C ALA A 236 21.53 -8.99 0.03
N GLU A 237 22.17 -7.81 0.08
CA GLU A 237 22.71 -7.25 1.33
C GLU A 237 21.61 -6.98 2.36
N VAL A 238 20.50 -6.37 1.93
CA VAL A 238 19.36 -6.09 2.82
C VAL A 238 18.62 -7.38 3.18
N GLY A 239 18.59 -8.38 2.29
CA GLY A 239 18.08 -9.72 2.56
C GLY A 239 18.82 -10.39 3.73
N ASP A 240 20.15 -10.35 3.73
CA ASP A 240 20.96 -10.88 4.83
C ASP A 240 20.61 -10.19 6.17
N ARG A 241 20.35 -8.88 6.17
CA ARG A 241 19.92 -8.11 7.35
C ARG A 241 18.50 -8.44 7.81
N ALA A 242 17.62 -8.80 6.88
CA ALA A 242 16.29 -9.29 7.18
C ALA A 242 16.28 -10.76 7.67
N CYS A 243 17.44 -11.39 7.80
CA CYS A 243 17.63 -12.81 8.09
C CYS A 243 17.02 -13.72 7.01
N LEU A 244 17.00 -13.26 5.77
CA LEU A 244 16.53 -14.01 4.61
C LEU A 244 17.76 -14.56 3.87
N ASP A 245 17.93 -15.86 3.84
CA ASP A 245 19.01 -16.48 3.10
C ASP A 245 18.82 -16.36 1.57
N ARG A 246 19.88 -16.61 0.81
CA ARG A 246 19.87 -16.46 -0.64
C ARG A 246 18.94 -17.43 -1.35
N ASP A 247 18.73 -18.61 -0.80
CA ASP A 247 17.86 -19.63 -1.41
C ASP A 247 16.40 -19.22 -1.21
N ALA A 248 16.02 -18.74 -0.02
CA ALA A 248 14.69 -18.20 0.26
C ALA A 248 14.41 -16.95 -0.58
N LEU A 249 15.39 -16.03 -0.69
CA LEU A 249 15.27 -14.86 -1.56
C LEU A 249 15.10 -15.25 -3.03
N GLY A 250 15.89 -16.21 -3.49
CA GLY A 250 15.81 -16.77 -4.84
C GLY A 250 14.45 -17.41 -5.11
N ALA A 251 13.90 -18.15 -4.15
CA ALA A 251 12.56 -18.75 -4.24
C ALA A 251 11.46 -17.66 -4.37
N ILE A 252 11.54 -16.62 -3.55
CA ILE A 252 10.59 -15.49 -3.63
C ILE A 252 10.69 -14.83 -5.01
N LEU A 253 11.91 -14.49 -5.46
CA LEU A 253 12.12 -13.89 -6.78
C LEU A 253 11.60 -14.77 -7.92
N TYR A 254 11.76 -16.08 -7.81
CA TYR A 254 11.30 -17.03 -8.81
C TYR A 254 9.76 -17.04 -8.98
N GLU A 255 9.04 -16.86 -7.89
CA GLU A 255 7.57 -16.87 -7.85
C GLU A 255 6.95 -15.50 -8.16
N LEU A 256 7.76 -14.41 -8.15
CA LEU A 256 7.25 -13.11 -8.53
C LEU A 256 6.84 -13.08 -10.01
N PRO A 257 5.71 -12.44 -10.34
CA PRO A 257 5.34 -12.21 -11.73
C PRO A 257 6.41 -11.33 -12.38
N TYR A 258 7.17 -11.91 -13.30
CA TYR A 258 8.06 -11.10 -14.13
C TYR A 258 7.21 -10.21 -15.04
N PRO A 259 7.60 -8.93 -15.25
CA PRO A 259 6.91 -8.04 -16.18
C PRO A 259 7.00 -8.51 -17.63
N MET A 260 7.85 -9.47 -17.91
CA MET A 260 7.94 -10.17 -19.20
C MET A 260 7.28 -11.55 -19.08
N SER A 261 6.21 -11.72 -19.76
CA SER A 261 5.34 -12.85 -20.13
C SER A 261 5.97 -14.25 -20.34
N LEU A 262 6.99 -14.66 -19.59
CA LEU A 262 7.72 -15.90 -19.87
C LEU A 262 7.40 -17.07 -18.94
N ARG A 263 6.48 -16.91 -17.99
CA ARG A 263 6.03 -18.04 -17.14
C ARG A 263 4.52 -18.03 -17.01
N HIS A 264 3.85 -18.30 -18.11
CA HIS A 264 2.48 -18.79 -18.07
C HIS A 264 2.58 -20.30 -17.84
N ASP A 265 2.04 -20.79 -16.75
CA ASP A 265 1.49 -22.13 -16.73
C ASP A 265 0.19 -22.06 -17.55
N PRO A 266 0.13 -22.69 -18.74
CA PRO A 266 -1.07 -22.61 -19.58
C PRO A 266 -2.30 -23.27 -18.95
N ALA A 267 -2.18 -23.80 -17.72
CA ALA A 267 -3.24 -24.52 -17.02
C ALA A 267 -4.14 -23.61 -16.15
N GLU A 268 -3.72 -22.41 -15.77
CA GLU A 268 -4.60 -21.50 -15.02
C GLU A 268 -5.46 -20.67 -15.97
N HIS A 269 -6.68 -21.09 -16.14
CA HIS A 269 -7.66 -20.37 -16.96
C HIS A 269 -8.02 -19.04 -16.32
N CYS A 270 -7.68 -17.93 -17.00
CA CYS A 270 -8.08 -16.59 -16.56
C CYS A 270 -9.61 -16.49 -16.48
N PRO A 271 -10.20 -16.18 -15.32
CA PRO A 271 -11.65 -16.08 -15.17
C PRO A 271 -12.24 -14.83 -15.84
N LEU A 272 -11.38 -13.89 -16.25
CA LEU A 272 -11.78 -12.62 -16.85
C LEU A 272 -11.86 -12.74 -18.38
N SER A 273 -12.83 -12.07 -18.99
CA SER A 273 -12.89 -11.88 -20.43
C SER A 273 -11.79 -10.92 -20.89
N GLU A 274 -11.45 -10.97 -22.18
CA GLU A 274 -10.46 -10.08 -22.79
C GLU A 274 -10.77 -8.60 -22.53
N ARG A 275 -12.04 -8.22 -22.59
CA ARG A 275 -12.51 -6.86 -22.28
C ARG A 275 -12.33 -6.48 -20.80
N GLU A 276 -12.52 -7.42 -19.90
CA GLU A 276 -12.29 -7.23 -18.48
C GLU A 276 -10.78 -7.11 -18.17
N LEU A 277 -9.94 -7.87 -18.88
CA LEU A 277 -8.48 -7.74 -18.80
C LEU A 277 -7.98 -6.37 -19.30
N GLU A 278 -8.54 -5.83 -20.39
CA GLU A 278 -8.23 -4.48 -20.86
C GLU A 278 -8.52 -3.44 -19.76
N ILE A 279 -9.66 -3.58 -19.07
CA ILE A 279 -10.03 -2.71 -17.97
C ILE A 279 -9.01 -2.83 -16.82
N VAL A 280 -8.62 -4.05 -16.44
CA VAL A 280 -7.65 -4.27 -15.35
C VAL A 280 -6.26 -3.74 -15.72
N ARG A 281 -5.83 -3.86 -16.99
CA ARG A 281 -4.59 -3.23 -17.49
C ARG A 281 -4.63 -1.71 -17.36
N ALA A 282 -5.74 -1.10 -17.75
CA ALA A 282 -5.93 0.35 -17.59
C ALA A 282 -5.94 0.78 -16.12
N LEU A 283 -6.49 -0.04 -15.21
CA LEU A 283 -6.39 0.18 -13.76
C LEU A 283 -4.94 0.14 -13.29
N ARG A 284 -4.14 -0.83 -13.75
CA ARG A 284 -2.70 -0.93 -13.44
C ARG A 284 -1.92 0.32 -13.85
N GLU A 285 -2.29 0.91 -14.98
CA GLU A 285 -1.72 2.17 -15.45
C GLU A 285 -2.17 3.40 -14.61
N GLY A 286 -3.05 3.20 -13.63
CA GLY A 286 -3.56 4.24 -12.74
C GLY A 286 -4.67 5.09 -13.35
N LYS A 287 -5.31 4.63 -14.45
CA LYS A 287 -6.42 5.34 -15.09
C LYS A 287 -7.68 5.29 -14.23
N VAL A 288 -8.41 6.39 -14.18
CA VAL A 288 -9.72 6.46 -13.51
C VAL A 288 -10.85 6.02 -14.45
N GLY A 289 -11.98 5.61 -13.90
CA GLY A 289 -13.10 5.03 -14.67
C GLY A 289 -13.57 5.87 -15.84
N LYS A 290 -13.54 7.21 -15.73
CA LYS A 290 -13.87 8.13 -16.83
C LYS A 290 -12.84 8.06 -17.97
N GLN A 291 -11.57 7.95 -17.66
CA GLN A 291 -10.50 7.80 -18.66
C GLN A 291 -10.61 6.44 -19.37
N ILE A 292 -10.87 5.38 -18.60
CA ILE A 292 -11.09 4.04 -19.15
C ILE A 292 -12.32 4.01 -20.05
N ALA A 293 -13.42 4.65 -19.63
CA ALA A 293 -14.63 4.75 -20.41
C ALA A 293 -14.39 5.44 -21.76
N LEU A 294 -13.68 6.58 -21.74
CA LEU A 294 -13.32 7.33 -22.94
C LEU A 294 -12.43 6.51 -23.89
N GLU A 295 -11.39 5.88 -23.34
CA GLU A 295 -10.41 5.10 -24.12
C GLU A 295 -11.03 3.87 -24.77
N LEU A 296 -11.93 3.21 -24.04
CA LEU A 296 -12.58 1.98 -24.50
C LEU A 296 -13.88 2.23 -25.25
N GLY A 297 -14.30 3.48 -25.44
CA GLY A 297 -15.54 3.85 -26.13
C GLY A 297 -16.80 3.38 -25.39
N LEU A 298 -16.77 3.35 -24.05
CA LEU A 298 -17.85 2.89 -23.20
C LEU A 298 -18.40 4.02 -22.32
N SER A 299 -19.59 3.81 -21.73
CA SER A 299 -20.09 4.70 -20.68
C SER A 299 -19.42 4.38 -19.33
N GLU A 300 -19.37 5.38 -18.43
CA GLU A 300 -18.87 5.18 -17.06
C GLU A 300 -19.71 4.13 -16.30
N SER A 301 -21.02 4.07 -16.56
CA SER A 301 -21.91 3.05 -15.98
C SER A 301 -21.57 1.65 -16.46
N THR A 302 -21.16 1.50 -17.72
CA THR A 302 -20.68 0.23 -18.27
C THR A 302 -19.39 -0.23 -17.61
N ILE A 303 -18.42 0.69 -17.45
CA ILE A 303 -17.17 0.38 -16.74
C ILE A 303 -17.45 -0.03 -15.29
N ARG A 304 -18.33 0.67 -14.58
CA ARG A 304 -18.75 0.30 -13.22
C ARG A 304 -19.32 -1.11 -13.14
N SER A 305 -20.16 -1.48 -14.10
CA SER A 305 -20.74 -2.83 -14.19
C SER A 305 -19.67 -3.90 -14.47
N HIS A 306 -18.66 -3.59 -15.30
CA HIS A 306 -17.53 -4.48 -15.51
C HIS A 306 -16.70 -4.66 -14.25
N LEU A 307 -16.36 -3.57 -13.54
CA LEU A 307 -15.58 -3.63 -12.31
C LEU A 307 -16.28 -4.47 -11.23
N HIS A 308 -17.60 -4.31 -11.07
CA HIS A 308 -18.35 -5.12 -10.14
C HIS A 308 -18.24 -6.63 -10.47
N ARG A 309 -18.34 -6.99 -11.74
CA ARG A 309 -18.17 -8.39 -12.18
C ARG A 309 -16.74 -8.89 -12.03
N ILE A 310 -15.73 -8.06 -12.34
CA ILE A 310 -14.30 -8.38 -12.15
C ILE A 310 -14.05 -8.68 -10.67
N TYR A 311 -14.48 -7.81 -9.76
CA TYR A 311 -14.27 -8.01 -8.33
C TYR A 311 -14.96 -9.27 -7.81
N ALA A 312 -16.18 -9.52 -8.24
CA ALA A 312 -16.91 -10.74 -7.86
C ALA A 312 -16.21 -12.02 -8.38
N ARG A 313 -15.69 -12.02 -9.62
CA ARG A 313 -14.99 -13.17 -10.20
C ARG A 313 -13.65 -13.45 -9.58
N LEU A 314 -12.91 -12.39 -9.22
CA LEU A 314 -11.60 -12.49 -8.57
C LEU A 314 -11.70 -12.69 -7.06
N GLY A 315 -12.90 -12.54 -6.47
CA GLY A 315 -13.10 -12.63 -5.02
C GLY A 315 -12.44 -11.48 -4.25
N VAL A 316 -12.31 -10.30 -4.87
CA VAL A 316 -11.62 -9.14 -4.31
C VAL A 316 -12.60 -8.00 -3.98
N ALA A 317 -12.20 -7.12 -3.08
CA ALA A 317 -13.05 -6.04 -2.60
C ALA A 317 -12.88 -4.72 -3.39
N ASP A 318 -11.72 -4.52 -4.02
CA ASP A 318 -11.38 -3.27 -4.68
C ASP A 318 -10.47 -3.43 -5.90
N ARG A 319 -10.21 -2.31 -6.58
CA ARG A 319 -9.39 -2.24 -7.80
C ARG A 319 -7.92 -2.57 -7.58
N ALA A 320 -7.34 -2.17 -6.44
CA ALA A 320 -5.94 -2.43 -6.16
C ALA A 320 -5.72 -3.94 -5.97
N GLN A 321 -6.62 -4.59 -5.23
CA GLN A 321 -6.60 -6.04 -5.08
C GLN A 321 -6.83 -6.74 -6.43
N ALA A 322 -7.73 -6.24 -7.29
CA ALA A 322 -7.95 -6.81 -8.61
C ALA A 322 -6.70 -6.76 -9.50
N VAL A 323 -5.99 -5.61 -9.49
CA VAL A 323 -4.72 -5.45 -10.23
C VAL A 323 -3.65 -6.40 -9.67
N LEU A 324 -3.51 -6.47 -8.34
CA LEU A 324 -2.52 -7.36 -7.71
C LEU A 324 -2.81 -8.84 -8.03
N THR A 325 -4.06 -9.28 -7.82
CA THR A 325 -4.47 -10.66 -8.10
C THR A 325 -4.23 -11.02 -9.56
N ALA A 326 -4.63 -10.15 -10.50
CA ALA A 326 -4.41 -10.40 -11.92
C ALA A 326 -2.92 -10.40 -12.31
N SER A 327 -2.09 -9.59 -11.63
CA SER A 327 -0.64 -9.60 -11.82
C SER A 327 0.01 -10.84 -11.23
N GLU A 328 -0.40 -11.28 -10.04
CA GLU A 328 0.12 -12.48 -9.38
C GLU A 328 -0.14 -13.75 -10.19
N HIS A 329 -1.30 -13.82 -10.87
CA HIS A 329 -1.64 -14.93 -11.77
C HIS A 329 -1.11 -14.76 -13.21
N GLY A 330 -0.34 -13.68 -13.48
CA GLY A 330 0.25 -13.45 -14.80
C GLY A 330 -0.77 -13.16 -15.92
N TRP A 331 -1.96 -12.68 -15.60
CA TRP A 331 -3.01 -12.34 -16.59
C TRP A 331 -2.88 -10.93 -17.18
N LEU A 332 -1.95 -10.09 -16.65
CA LEU A 332 -1.73 -8.69 -17.08
C LEU A 332 -0.45 -8.48 -17.86
#